data_4371306a2ee5a88e560b29faee2e97ee
#
_entry.id   4371306a2ee5a88e560b29faee2e97ee
#
_cell.length_a   1.000
_cell.length_b   1.000
_cell.length_c   1.000
_cell.angle_alpha   90.00
_cell.angle_beta   90.00
_cell.angle_gamma   90.00
#
_symmetry.space_group_name_H-M   'P 1'
#
loop_
_entity.id
_entity.type
_entity.pdbx_description
1 polymer ?
#
loop_
_entity_poly.entity_id
_entity_poly.type
_entity_poly.pdbx_seq_one_letter_code
_entity_poly.pdbx_strand_id
1 'polypeptide(L)'
;VMVVLALSGCTAAGSSSIPEPASTPTPPPAATAESALHESTNPDTVAWLTIPGTNIDGPVQQGPDNDYYLRRDSDGNEDYRGCYFADADAIVSLANLSRNVVIYGHTFTDGWEGGFEQLDKYLDTSWAQNHKTLQLEINGTVLEYEVCSVGFCDVEETSLPIYCNLEDEAFRYLIEDANARNQVDGLEQLSA
;
A
#
# COMPACT_ATOMS: atom_id res chain seq x y z
N VAL A 1 10.56 -15.31 3.53
CA VAL A 1 10.63 -13.98 4.15
C VAL A 1 9.28 -13.31 3.97
N MET A 2 8.80 -12.60 4.96
CA MET A 2 7.58 -11.82 4.87
C MET A 2 7.95 -10.34 4.63
N VAL A 3 7.25 -9.69 3.72
CA VAL A 3 7.43 -8.26 3.43
C VAL A 3 6.20 -7.50 3.91
N VAL A 4 6.42 -6.32 4.45
CA VAL A 4 5.38 -5.43 4.96
C VAL A 4 5.33 -4.19 4.09
N LEU A 5 4.16 -3.87 3.60
CA LEU A 5 3.86 -2.63 2.91
C LEU A 5 2.96 -1.80 3.83
N ALA A 6 3.43 -0.65 4.29
CA ALA A 6 2.65 0.27 5.11
C ALA A 6 2.15 1.43 4.24
N LEU A 7 0.84 1.63 4.19
CA LEU A 7 0.17 2.67 3.44
C LEU A 7 -0.33 3.74 4.41
N SER A 8 0.33 4.89 4.42
CA SER A 8 -0.02 6.02 5.28
C SER A 8 -0.52 7.19 4.43
N GLY A 9 -1.76 7.62 4.65
CA GLY A 9 -2.38 8.72 3.91
C GLY A 9 -2.33 10.03 4.68
N CYS A 10 -1.78 11.10 4.09
CA CYS A 10 -2.01 12.46 4.53
C CYS A 10 -3.19 13.04 3.76
N THR A 11 -4.32 13.30 4.42
CA THR A 11 -5.42 14.08 3.83
C THR A 11 -5.02 15.55 3.77
N ALA A 12 -4.76 16.08 2.58
CA ALA A 12 -4.58 17.51 2.39
C ALA A 12 -5.91 18.23 2.63
N ALA A 13 -6.01 19.01 3.71
CA ALA A 13 -7.12 19.89 3.97
C ALA A 13 -7.03 21.10 3.03
N GLY A 14 -7.90 21.15 2.02
CA GLY A 14 -8.02 22.27 1.11
C GLY A 14 -8.60 23.51 1.82
N SER A 15 -7.83 24.59 1.89
CA SER A 15 -8.32 25.91 2.30
C SER A 15 -8.90 26.64 1.09
N SER A 16 -10.17 27.03 1.18
CA SER A 16 -10.86 27.81 0.16
C SER A 16 -10.53 29.30 0.29
N SER A 17 -10.15 29.93 -0.83
CA SER A 17 -10.37 31.36 -1.05
C SER A 17 -10.59 31.63 -2.54
N ILE A 18 -11.78 32.13 -2.87
CA ILE A 18 -12.18 32.62 -4.20
C ILE A 18 -11.62 34.01 -4.40
N PRO A 19 -11.09 34.36 -5.62
CA PRO A 19 -11.80 35.31 -6.48
C PRO A 19 -11.85 34.92 -7.98
N GLU A 20 -12.92 35.31 -8.62
CA GLU A 20 -13.33 35.24 -10.04
C GLU A 20 -12.69 36.35 -10.89
N PRO A 21 -12.88 36.34 -12.28
CA PRO A 21 -12.53 35.37 -13.29
C PRO A 21 -11.59 35.94 -14.39
N ALA A 22 -10.87 35.10 -15.07
CA ALA A 22 -10.37 35.40 -16.41
C ALA A 22 -10.32 34.14 -17.28
N SER A 23 -10.86 34.28 -18.45
CA SER A 23 -11.14 33.37 -19.56
C SER A 23 -10.19 32.21 -19.82
N THR A 24 -10.82 31.07 -20.01
CA THR A 24 -10.44 29.70 -20.37
C THR A 24 -9.61 29.57 -21.67
N PRO A 25 -8.70 28.55 -21.71
CA PRO A 25 -8.83 27.52 -22.72
C PRO A 25 -9.26 26.20 -22.09
N THR A 26 -10.24 25.55 -22.72
CA THR A 26 -10.76 24.23 -22.39
C THR A 26 -9.62 23.20 -22.38
N PRO A 27 -9.33 22.51 -21.27
CA PRO A 27 -8.47 21.36 -21.30
C PRO A 27 -9.17 20.21 -22.04
N PRO A 28 -8.42 19.36 -22.76
CA PRO A 28 -8.99 18.16 -23.37
C PRO A 28 -9.59 17.27 -22.27
N PRO A 29 -10.66 16.50 -22.59
CA PRO A 29 -11.28 15.64 -21.61
C PRO A 29 -10.23 14.65 -21.08
N ALA A 30 -10.01 14.68 -19.77
CA ALA A 30 -9.31 13.60 -19.10
C ALA A 30 -10.02 12.30 -19.47
N ALA A 31 -9.30 11.40 -20.14
CA ALA A 31 -9.78 10.05 -20.37
C ALA A 31 -10.04 9.45 -18.98
N THR A 32 -11.32 9.34 -18.64
CA THR A 32 -11.78 8.49 -17.56
C THR A 32 -11.48 7.08 -18.04
N ALA A 33 -10.34 6.53 -17.61
CA ALA A 33 -10.17 5.09 -17.65
C ALA A 33 -11.32 4.56 -16.77
N GLU A 34 -12.33 3.94 -17.39
CA GLU A 34 -13.21 3.01 -16.69
C GLU A 34 -12.28 1.92 -16.17
N SER A 35 -11.83 2.08 -14.92
CA SER A 35 -11.19 1.00 -14.17
C SER A 35 -12.24 -0.08 -14.07
N ALA A 36 -12.03 -1.22 -14.73
CA ALA A 36 -12.84 -2.39 -14.49
C ALA A 36 -12.69 -2.71 -13.00
N LEU A 37 -13.81 -2.66 -12.28
CA LEU A 37 -13.83 -2.99 -10.86
C LEU A 37 -13.32 -4.42 -10.68
N HIS A 38 -12.38 -4.59 -9.78
CA HIS A 38 -11.90 -5.92 -9.45
C HIS A 38 -12.94 -6.62 -8.56
N GLU A 39 -13.28 -7.85 -8.93
CA GLU A 39 -14.21 -8.67 -8.18
C GLU A 39 -13.47 -9.87 -7.58
N SER A 40 -13.73 -10.15 -6.32
CA SER A 40 -13.30 -11.38 -5.64
C SER A 40 -14.50 -12.13 -5.11
N THR A 41 -14.45 -13.46 -5.15
CA THR A 41 -15.49 -14.33 -4.59
C THR A 41 -15.29 -14.60 -3.10
N ASN A 42 -14.12 -14.30 -2.56
CA ASN A 42 -13.83 -14.46 -1.13
C ASN A 42 -14.41 -13.28 -0.34
N PRO A 43 -15.31 -13.51 0.64
CA PRO A 43 -15.90 -12.44 1.44
C PRO A 43 -14.89 -11.71 2.35
N ASP A 44 -13.71 -12.30 2.58
CA ASP A 44 -12.64 -11.70 3.36
C ASP A 44 -11.78 -10.72 2.55
N THR A 45 -12.08 -10.53 1.25
CA THR A 45 -11.40 -9.54 0.43
C THR A 45 -11.83 -8.13 0.85
N VAL A 46 -10.87 -7.33 1.31
CA VAL A 46 -11.10 -5.96 1.79
C VAL A 46 -10.62 -4.90 0.82
N ALA A 47 -9.68 -5.26 -0.07
CA ALA A 47 -9.12 -4.35 -1.06
C ALA A 47 -8.51 -5.13 -2.24
N TRP A 48 -8.08 -4.39 -3.27
CA TRP A 48 -7.23 -4.88 -4.35
C TRP A 48 -5.98 -4.01 -4.45
N LEU A 49 -4.81 -4.62 -4.44
CA LEU A 49 -3.52 -3.95 -4.52
C LEU A 49 -2.94 -4.08 -5.93
N THR A 50 -2.60 -2.95 -6.55
CA THR A 50 -1.90 -2.91 -7.83
C THR A 50 -0.65 -2.05 -7.72
N ILE A 51 0.50 -2.60 -8.13
CA ILE A 51 1.77 -1.86 -8.23
C ILE A 51 2.23 -1.88 -9.70
N PRO A 52 2.05 -0.77 -10.44
CA PRO A 52 2.39 -0.71 -11.84
C PRO A 52 3.86 -1.06 -12.13
N GLY A 53 4.10 -1.83 -13.19
CA GLY A 53 5.45 -2.31 -13.55
C GLY A 53 5.92 -3.56 -12.79
N THR A 54 5.04 -4.13 -11.97
CA THR A 54 5.25 -5.41 -11.28
C THR A 54 4.12 -6.39 -11.59
N ASN A 55 4.24 -7.63 -11.09
CA ASN A 55 3.17 -8.63 -11.10
C ASN A 55 2.28 -8.52 -9.84
N ILE A 56 2.49 -7.50 -9.01
CA ILE A 56 1.67 -7.27 -7.83
C ILE A 56 0.36 -6.62 -8.28
N ASP A 57 -0.63 -7.47 -8.51
CA ASP A 57 -1.98 -7.11 -8.97
C ASP A 57 -2.94 -8.19 -8.46
N GLY A 58 -3.53 -7.97 -7.29
CA GLY A 58 -4.32 -9.01 -6.65
C GLY A 58 -5.09 -8.58 -5.41
N PRO A 59 -6.03 -9.44 -4.98
CA PRO A 59 -6.87 -9.19 -3.83
C PRO A 59 -6.07 -9.19 -2.53
N VAL A 60 -6.43 -8.27 -1.64
CA VAL A 60 -5.94 -8.19 -0.27
C VAL A 60 -7.00 -8.76 0.65
N GLN A 61 -6.66 -9.83 1.35
CA GLN A 61 -7.54 -10.50 2.30
C GLN A 61 -7.40 -9.90 3.70
N GLN A 62 -8.38 -10.10 4.57
CA GLN A 62 -8.25 -9.79 5.98
C GLN A 62 -8.85 -10.92 6.81
N GLY A 63 -8.01 -11.63 7.53
CA GLY A 63 -8.40 -12.73 8.40
C GLY A 63 -8.75 -12.29 9.82
N PRO A 64 -9.13 -13.24 10.68
CA PRO A 64 -9.38 -12.97 12.09
C PRO A 64 -8.11 -12.64 12.89
N ASP A 65 -6.95 -12.98 12.35
CA ASP A 65 -5.62 -12.73 12.90
C ASP A 65 -4.59 -12.67 11.78
N ASN A 66 -3.34 -12.33 12.10
CA ASN A 66 -2.25 -12.19 11.13
C ASN A 66 -1.61 -13.52 10.70
N ASP A 67 -2.06 -14.66 11.24
CA ASP A 67 -1.58 -15.98 10.88
C ASP A 67 -2.49 -16.67 9.85
N TYR A 68 -3.76 -16.28 9.77
CA TYR A 68 -4.78 -16.97 8.98
C TYR A 68 -4.43 -17.05 7.49
N TYR A 69 -4.10 -15.92 6.85
CA TYR A 69 -3.73 -15.85 5.43
C TYR A 69 -2.23 -16.03 5.17
N LEU A 70 -1.43 -16.19 6.22
CA LEU A 70 0.00 -16.49 6.08
C LEU A 70 0.26 -17.82 5.35
N ARG A 71 -0.71 -18.75 5.41
CA ARG A 71 -0.64 -20.09 4.81
C ARG A 71 -1.92 -20.46 4.04
N ARG A 72 -2.58 -19.47 3.44
CA ARG A 72 -3.75 -19.65 2.57
C ARG A 72 -3.64 -18.78 1.34
N ASP A 73 -4.17 -19.31 0.22
CA ASP A 73 -4.35 -18.52 -0.99
C ASP A 73 -5.49 -17.49 -0.83
N SER A 74 -5.72 -16.69 -1.87
CA SER A 74 -6.78 -15.67 -1.86
C SER A 74 -8.20 -16.24 -1.84
N ASP A 75 -8.36 -17.52 -2.12
CA ASP A 75 -9.65 -18.23 -2.04
C ASP A 75 -9.87 -18.91 -0.68
N GLY A 76 -8.88 -18.81 0.23
CA GLY A 76 -8.93 -19.38 1.57
C GLY A 76 -8.47 -20.84 1.66
N ASN A 77 -7.97 -21.44 0.57
CA ASN A 77 -7.43 -22.79 0.60
C ASN A 77 -6.03 -22.81 1.21
N GLU A 78 -5.62 -23.94 1.79
CA GLU A 78 -4.27 -24.10 2.31
C GLU A 78 -3.23 -23.96 1.18
N ASP A 79 -2.35 -22.99 1.33
CA ASP A 79 -1.18 -22.76 0.47
C ASP A 79 -0.03 -22.22 1.32
N TYR A 80 1.13 -22.91 1.30
CA TYR A 80 2.30 -22.48 2.07
C TYR A 80 2.86 -21.11 1.64
N ARG A 81 2.48 -20.65 0.44
CA ARG A 81 2.88 -19.36 -0.11
C ARG A 81 2.06 -18.20 0.43
N GLY A 82 0.86 -18.47 0.92
CA GLY A 82 -0.04 -17.42 1.38
C GLY A 82 -0.53 -16.51 0.25
N CYS A 83 -1.10 -15.37 0.62
CA CYS A 83 -1.51 -14.32 -0.31
C CYS A 83 -1.18 -12.94 0.27
N TYR A 84 -1.64 -11.85 -0.38
CA TYR A 84 -1.62 -10.52 0.23
C TYR A 84 -2.71 -10.43 1.29
N PHE A 85 -2.36 -9.95 2.48
CA PHE A 85 -3.36 -9.75 3.52
C PHE A 85 -3.08 -8.51 4.36
N ALA A 86 -4.15 -7.82 4.74
CA ALA A 86 -4.08 -6.67 5.63
C ALA A 86 -3.95 -7.14 7.09
N ASP A 87 -3.29 -6.32 7.90
CA ASP A 87 -3.22 -6.52 9.34
C ASP A 87 -4.62 -6.65 9.95
N ALA A 88 -4.82 -7.60 10.84
CA ALA A 88 -6.12 -7.91 11.42
C ALA A 88 -6.71 -6.72 12.23
N ASP A 89 -5.86 -5.84 12.76
CA ASP A 89 -6.26 -4.63 13.48
C ASP A 89 -6.53 -3.43 12.55
N ALA A 90 -6.24 -3.55 11.24
CA ALA A 90 -6.49 -2.48 10.28
C ALA A 90 -7.99 -2.33 9.99
N ILE A 91 -8.45 -1.10 9.88
CA ILE A 91 -9.76 -0.80 9.31
C ILE A 91 -9.55 -0.44 7.83
N VAL A 92 -9.99 -1.33 6.93
CA VAL A 92 -9.89 -1.14 5.48
C VAL A 92 -11.27 -0.78 4.93
N SER A 93 -11.69 0.46 5.17
CA SER A 93 -12.99 0.98 4.75
C SER A 93 -12.89 2.46 4.43
N LEU A 94 -13.49 2.90 3.32
CA LEU A 94 -13.50 4.31 2.91
C LEU A 94 -14.10 5.26 3.95
N ALA A 95 -14.99 4.76 4.82
CA ALA A 95 -15.65 5.58 5.82
C ALA A 95 -14.73 5.99 6.98
N ASN A 96 -13.79 5.10 7.34
CA ASN A 96 -12.91 5.27 8.50
C ASN A 96 -11.60 4.49 8.34
N LEU A 97 -10.96 4.63 7.18
CA LEU A 97 -9.69 3.96 6.88
C LEU A 97 -8.65 4.22 7.97
N SER A 98 -8.00 3.16 8.42
CA SER A 98 -6.88 3.28 9.36
C SER A 98 -5.82 4.23 8.82
N ARG A 99 -5.23 5.01 9.69
CA ARG A 99 -4.18 5.99 9.34
C ARG A 99 -2.94 5.31 8.75
N ASN A 100 -2.67 4.07 9.16
CA ASN A 100 -1.66 3.20 8.60
C ASN A 100 -2.30 1.85 8.27
N VAL A 101 -2.30 1.47 7.00
CA VAL A 101 -2.77 0.15 6.55
C VAL A 101 -1.55 -0.68 6.24
N VAL A 102 -1.33 -1.70 7.04
CA VAL A 102 -0.22 -2.65 6.85
C VAL A 102 -0.71 -3.82 6.01
N ILE A 103 -0.01 -4.10 4.92
CA ILE A 103 -0.26 -5.24 4.04
C ILE A 103 0.95 -6.16 4.06
N TYR A 104 0.71 -7.42 4.31
CA TYR A 104 1.70 -8.48 4.36
C TYR A 104 1.70 -9.30 3.08
N GLY A 105 2.84 -9.88 2.76
CA GLY A 105 3.01 -10.83 1.67
C GLY A 105 4.36 -11.55 1.79
N HIS A 106 4.44 -12.75 1.26
CA HIS A 106 5.70 -13.51 1.23
C HIS A 106 6.59 -13.12 0.06
N THR A 107 7.88 -13.40 0.21
CA THR A 107 8.85 -13.47 -0.86
C THR A 107 9.51 -14.84 -0.86
N PHE A 108 9.75 -15.42 -2.03
CA PHE A 108 10.41 -16.70 -2.20
C PHE A 108 11.57 -16.57 -3.19
N THR A 109 12.59 -17.40 -3.04
CA THR A 109 13.77 -17.40 -3.90
C THR A 109 13.75 -18.54 -4.94
N ASP A 110 12.60 -19.19 -5.11
CA ASP A 110 12.40 -20.33 -6.01
C ASP A 110 11.93 -19.92 -7.43
N GLY A 111 11.86 -18.60 -7.70
CA GLY A 111 11.42 -18.06 -8.98
C GLY A 111 9.90 -17.91 -9.09
N TRP A 112 9.16 -18.09 -8.00
CA TRP A 112 7.74 -17.73 -7.94
C TRP A 112 7.58 -16.21 -7.87
N GLU A 113 6.68 -15.64 -8.66
CA GLU A 113 6.47 -14.19 -8.76
C GLU A 113 5.04 -13.77 -8.32
N GLY A 114 4.41 -14.57 -7.48
CA GLY A 114 3.03 -14.34 -7.05
C GLY A 114 2.88 -13.58 -5.72
N GLY A 115 3.99 -13.23 -5.07
CA GLY A 115 4.03 -12.47 -3.82
C GLY A 115 4.69 -11.11 -3.97
N PHE A 116 5.46 -10.70 -2.95
CA PHE A 116 6.17 -9.44 -2.92
C PHE A 116 7.61 -9.50 -3.46
N GLU A 117 7.98 -10.56 -4.19
CA GLU A 117 9.34 -10.71 -4.77
C GLU A 117 9.74 -9.51 -5.60
N GLN A 118 8.80 -8.94 -6.37
CA GLN A 118 9.12 -7.83 -7.27
C GLN A 118 9.26 -6.47 -6.57
N LEU A 119 9.01 -6.39 -5.27
CA LEU A 119 9.36 -5.18 -4.50
C LEU A 119 10.87 -4.93 -4.46
N ASP A 120 11.70 -5.96 -4.69
CA ASP A 120 13.15 -5.81 -4.84
C ASP A 120 13.54 -4.88 -5.99
N LYS A 121 12.67 -4.68 -6.99
CA LYS A 121 12.90 -3.69 -8.07
C LYS A 121 13.06 -2.28 -7.54
N TYR A 122 12.43 -1.95 -6.42
CA TYR A 122 12.56 -0.64 -5.78
C TYR A 122 13.96 -0.35 -5.24
N LEU A 123 14.83 -1.34 -5.10
CA LEU A 123 16.24 -1.14 -4.71
C LEU A 123 17.06 -0.54 -5.86
N ASP A 124 16.58 -0.61 -7.11
CA ASP A 124 17.11 0.17 -8.21
C ASP A 124 16.49 1.59 -8.18
N THR A 125 17.30 2.57 -7.83
CA THR A 125 16.88 3.97 -7.73
C THR A 125 16.23 4.51 -8.99
N SER A 126 16.75 4.14 -10.18
CA SER A 126 16.18 4.58 -11.45
C SER A 126 14.80 3.97 -11.67
N TRP A 127 14.63 2.70 -11.34
CA TRP A 127 13.33 2.05 -11.42
C TRP A 127 12.33 2.67 -10.44
N ALA A 128 12.72 2.85 -9.19
CA ALA A 128 11.89 3.45 -8.14
C ALA A 128 11.41 4.86 -8.50
N GLN A 129 12.29 5.70 -9.06
CA GLN A 129 11.94 7.05 -9.50
C GLN A 129 10.92 7.10 -10.64
N ASN A 130 10.80 6.02 -11.44
CA ASN A 130 9.85 5.91 -12.53
C ASN A 130 8.56 5.14 -12.15
N HIS A 131 8.52 4.54 -10.95
CA HIS A 131 7.39 3.72 -10.47
C HIS A 131 6.99 4.15 -9.04
N LYS A 132 6.68 5.43 -8.87
CA LYS A 132 6.42 6.03 -7.56
C LYS A 132 5.03 5.79 -7.01
N THR A 133 4.11 5.31 -7.82
CA THR A 133 2.72 5.15 -7.40
C THR A 133 2.32 3.69 -7.28
N LEU A 134 1.45 3.43 -6.33
CA LEU A 134 0.70 2.19 -6.20
C LEU A 134 -0.77 2.51 -5.96
N GLN A 135 -1.63 1.54 -6.20
CA GLN A 135 -3.07 1.72 -6.10
C GLN A 135 -3.67 0.69 -5.13
N LEU A 136 -4.57 1.16 -4.31
CA LEU A 136 -5.40 0.34 -3.43
C LEU A 136 -6.87 0.62 -3.76
N GLU A 137 -7.56 -0.35 -4.37
CA GLU A 137 -8.99 -0.25 -4.64
C GLU A 137 -9.77 -0.80 -3.45
N ILE A 138 -10.70 0.00 -2.93
CA ILE A 138 -11.61 -0.39 -1.85
C ILE A 138 -13.03 -0.15 -2.32
N ASN A 139 -13.86 -1.19 -2.41
CA ASN A 139 -15.25 -1.10 -2.86
C ASN A 139 -15.40 -0.28 -4.15
N GLY A 140 -14.54 -0.51 -5.15
CA GLY A 140 -14.59 0.16 -6.44
C GLY A 140 -14.04 1.59 -6.47
N THR A 141 -13.48 2.08 -5.37
CA THR A 141 -12.79 3.36 -5.31
C THR A 141 -11.28 3.14 -5.25
N VAL A 142 -10.57 3.66 -6.24
CA VAL A 142 -9.11 3.59 -6.29
C VAL A 142 -8.50 4.72 -5.49
N LEU A 143 -7.70 4.37 -4.50
CA LEU A 143 -6.83 5.27 -3.76
C LEU A 143 -5.42 5.13 -4.34
N GLU A 144 -4.82 6.25 -4.77
CA GLU A 144 -3.44 6.28 -5.23
C GLU A 144 -2.52 6.71 -4.09
N TYR A 145 -1.44 5.96 -3.89
CA TYR A 145 -0.42 6.22 -2.89
C TYR A 145 0.92 6.46 -3.56
N GLU A 146 1.72 7.36 -3.01
CA GLU A 146 3.09 7.59 -3.44
C GLU A 146 4.07 6.80 -2.58
N VAL A 147 5.02 6.13 -3.22
CA VAL A 147 6.10 5.41 -2.54
C VAL A 147 7.12 6.44 -2.02
N CYS A 148 7.22 6.56 -0.72
CA CYS A 148 8.07 7.54 -0.05
C CYS A 148 9.29 6.92 0.66
N SER A 149 9.25 5.62 0.95
CA SER A 149 10.35 4.92 1.59
C SER A 149 10.39 3.46 1.19
N VAL A 150 11.58 2.94 0.98
CA VAL A 150 11.87 1.52 0.75
C VAL A 150 13.08 1.12 1.58
N GLY A 151 12.95 0.10 2.39
CA GLY A 151 14.03 -0.34 3.28
C GLY A 151 13.83 -1.76 3.79
N PHE A 152 14.86 -2.26 4.46
CA PHE A 152 14.83 -3.54 5.15
C PHE A 152 14.73 -3.34 6.66
N CYS A 153 14.05 -4.27 7.29
CA CYS A 153 13.99 -4.35 8.73
C CYS A 153 14.22 -5.79 9.18
N ASP A 154 14.90 -5.95 10.30
CA ASP A 154 15.00 -7.25 10.95
C ASP A 154 13.64 -7.61 11.56
N VAL A 155 13.17 -8.83 11.31
CA VAL A 155 11.92 -9.35 11.88
C VAL A 155 11.96 -9.47 13.41
N GLU A 156 13.16 -9.56 13.98
CA GLU A 156 13.39 -9.57 15.43
C GLU A 156 13.36 -8.16 16.04
N GLU A 157 13.32 -7.12 15.20
CA GLU A 157 13.29 -5.75 15.66
C GLU A 157 11.88 -5.35 16.10
N THR A 158 11.67 -5.30 17.41
CA THR A 158 10.37 -4.99 18.03
C THR A 158 10.03 -3.49 18.03
N SER A 159 10.90 -2.64 17.51
CA SER A 159 10.71 -1.19 17.50
C SER A 159 9.92 -0.67 16.30
N LEU A 160 9.60 -1.52 15.30
CA LEU A 160 8.76 -1.12 14.19
C LEU A 160 7.33 -0.88 14.64
N PRO A 161 6.82 0.33 14.48
CA PRO A 161 5.41 0.61 14.74
C PRO A 161 4.57 0.11 13.57
N ILE A 162 4.36 -1.20 13.47
CA ILE A 162 3.44 -1.81 12.51
C ILE A 162 1.97 -1.72 13.00
N TYR A 163 1.67 -0.71 13.81
CA TYR A 163 0.33 -0.51 14.34
C TYR A 163 -0.54 0.28 13.35
N CYS A 164 -1.78 -0.13 13.18
CA CYS A 164 -2.70 0.47 12.23
C CYS A 164 -3.36 1.75 12.77
N ASN A 165 -3.65 1.80 14.07
CA ASN A 165 -4.37 2.90 14.73
C ASN A 165 -3.38 3.72 15.57
N LEU A 166 -2.59 4.58 14.90
CA LEU A 166 -1.55 5.38 15.52
C LEU A 166 -2.07 6.76 15.96
N GLU A 167 -1.81 7.10 17.22
CA GLU A 167 -1.89 8.48 17.72
C GLU A 167 -0.81 9.35 17.06
N ASP A 168 -0.95 10.67 17.11
CA ASP A 168 -0.09 11.62 16.38
C ASP A 168 1.41 11.47 16.67
N GLU A 169 1.78 11.17 17.91
CA GLU A 169 3.18 10.98 18.30
C GLU A 169 3.77 9.69 17.70
N ALA A 170 3.02 8.59 17.77
CA ALA A 170 3.42 7.31 17.21
C ALA A 170 3.46 7.35 15.67
N PHE A 171 2.55 8.11 15.04
CA PHE A 171 2.55 8.30 13.60
C PHE A 171 3.76 9.12 13.13
N ARG A 172 4.15 10.17 13.86
CA ARG A 172 5.39 10.89 13.57
C ARG A 172 6.61 9.99 13.69
N TYR A 173 6.66 9.17 14.72
CA TYR A 173 7.76 8.21 14.87
C TYR A 173 7.81 7.21 13.70
N LEU A 174 6.66 6.71 13.21
CA LEU A 174 6.60 5.86 12.02
C LEU A 174 7.21 6.55 10.80
N ILE A 175 6.87 7.83 10.58
CA ILE A 175 7.41 8.61 9.46
C ILE A 175 8.93 8.81 9.60
N GLU A 176 9.40 9.17 10.78
CA GLU A 176 10.84 9.36 11.07
C GLU A 176 11.60 8.05 10.85
N ASP A 177 11.09 6.93 11.34
CA ASP A 177 11.69 5.61 11.19
C ASP A 177 11.70 5.17 9.70
N ALA A 178 10.60 5.36 8.98
CA ALA A 178 10.53 5.07 7.55
C ALA A 178 11.55 5.89 6.74
N ASN A 179 11.69 7.18 7.03
CA ASN A 179 12.68 8.03 6.40
C ASN A 179 14.13 7.60 6.73
N ALA A 180 14.38 7.21 7.99
CA ALA A 180 15.71 6.76 8.43
C ALA A 180 16.12 5.42 7.79
N ARG A 181 15.17 4.54 7.50
CA ARG A 181 15.41 3.22 6.87
C ARG A 181 15.43 3.28 5.34
N ASN A 182 15.03 4.40 4.75
CA ASN A 182 14.95 4.52 3.30
C ASN A 182 16.34 4.31 2.66
N GLN A 183 16.40 3.37 1.71
CA GLN A 183 17.62 3.01 0.98
C GLN A 183 17.62 3.51 -0.47
N VAL A 184 16.58 4.27 -0.86
CA VAL A 184 16.38 4.72 -2.24
C VAL A 184 16.41 6.23 -2.31
N ASP A 185 17.37 6.77 -3.08
CA ASP A 185 17.49 8.20 -3.28
C ASP A 185 16.39 8.76 -4.20
N GLY A 186 15.95 9.99 -3.91
CA GLY A 186 15.04 10.75 -4.79
C GLY A 186 13.56 10.36 -4.65
N LEU A 187 13.20 9.59 -3.64
CA LEU A 187 11.82 9.49 -3.18
C LEU A 187 11.49 10.72 -2.32
N GLU A 188 10.24 11.18 -2.39
CA GLU A 188 9.78 12.30 -1.58
C GLU A 188 9.64 11.85 -0.12
N GLN A 189 10.40 12.49 0.77
CA GLN A 189 10.32 12.16 2.18
C GLN A 189 9.03 12.73 2.78
N LEU A 190 8.37 11.94 3.60
CA LEU A 190 7.22 12.39 4.36
C LEU A 190 7.63 13.44 5.40
N SER A 191 6.86 14.51 5.49
CA SER A 191 6.95 15.47 6.59
C SER A 191 5.97 15.07 7.70
N ALA A 192 6.47 15.01 8.92
CA ALA A 192 5.69 14.67 10.12
C ALA A 192 4.78 15.82 10.58
#